data_1cd31037451bd60a7bca65547fe93102
#
_entry.id   1cd31037451bd60a7bca65547fe93102
#
_cell.length_a   1.000
_cell.length_b   1.000
_cell.length_c   1.000
_cell.angle_alpha   90.00
_cell.angle_beta   90.00
_cell.angle_gamma   90.00
#
_symmetry.space_group_name_H-M   'P 1'
#
loop_
_entity.id
_entity.type
_entity.pdbx_description
1 polymer ?
#
loop_
_entity_poly.entity_id
_entity_poly.type
_entity_poly.pdbx_seq_one_letter_code
_entity_poly.pdbx_strand_id
1 'polypeptide(L)'
;MTHPRRARWRIVGALAVLPLLALGVRAQQQEARKPTLTVRVTPPVGFTPLRVRAGAELRDGSDDFAEFYCATIEWDWGDGTMSENSSDCDPYEAGKSTIQRRFSAEHIYRQGGAYRIFFRLKQKTKLVAAASTNVTVRSGAGEGFGR
;
A
#
# COMPACT_ATOMS: atom_id res chain seq x y z
N MET A 1 39.44 -85.14 36.39
CA MET A 1 39.47 -83.93 37.22
C MET A 1 39.63 -82.76 36.31
N THR A 2 38.56 -82.19 35.77
CA THR A 2 38.62 -80.93 35.00
C THR A 2 37.22 -80.36 34.94
N HIS A 3 37.06 -79.24 35.61
CA HIS A 3 35.80 -78.46 35.63
C HIS A 3 35.58 -77.70 34.33
N PRO A 4 34.37 -77.75 33.73
CA PRO A 4 34.05 -76.83 32.61
C PRO A 4 33.62 -75.49 33.14
N ARG A 5 34.27 -74.41 32.65
CA ARG A 5 33.90 -72.99 32.85
C ARG A 5 32.62 -72.66 32.13
N ARG A 6 31.62 -72.23 32.85
CA ARG A 6 30.38 -71.67 32.29
C ARG A 6 30.64 -70.23 31.73
N ALA A 7 30.53 -70.11 30.41
CA ALA A 7 30.53 -68.82 29.75
C ALA A 7 29.21 -68.05 30.03
N ARG A 8 29.33 -66.94 30.68
CA ARG A 8 28.22 -66.02 30.90
C ARG A 8 28.08 -65.14 29.65
N TRP A 9 27.02 -65.33 28.86
CA TRP A 9 26.64 -64.43 27.74
C TRP A 9 25.99 -63.20 28.31
N ARG A 10 26.65 -62.05 28.15
CA ARG A 10 26.08 -60.71 28.44
C ARG A 10 25.31 -60.30 27.22
N ILE A 11 24.01 -60.29 27.35
CA ILE A 11 23.10 -59.65 26.36
C ILE A 11 23.24 -58.15 26.55
N VAL A 12 23.92 -57.50 25.61
CA VAL A 12 23.96 -56.03 25.52
C VAL A 12 22.71 -55.61 24.78
N GLY A 13 21.73 -55.12 25.53
CA GLY A 13 20.52 -54.52 24.96
C GLY A 13 20.87 -53.18 24.32
N ALA A 14 20.85 -53.13 23.00
CA ALA A 14 20.95 -51.87 22.28
C ALA A 14 19.62 -51.10 22.40
N LEU A 15 19.59 -50.07 23.23
CA LEU A 15 18.52 -49.07 23.27
C LEU A 15 18.63 -48.22 22.01
N ALA A 16 17.78 -48.48 21.03
CA ALA A 16 17.61 -47.63 19.87
C ALA A 16 16.85 -46.35 20.31
N VAL A 17 17.59 -45.25 20.48
CA VAL A 17 17.04 -43.92 20.67
C VAL A 17 16.59 -43.41 19.31
N LEU A 18 15.28 -43.42 19.05
CA LEU A 18 14.67 -42.75 17.89
C LEU A 18 14.73 -41.22 18.13
N PRO A 19 15.38 -40.47 17.23
CA PRO A 19 15.25 -39.00 17.28
C PRO A 19 13.86 -38.61 16.81
N LEU A 20 13.02 -38.06 17.70
CA LEU A 20 11.84 -37.32 17.35
C LEU A 20 12.27 -36.10 16.53
N LEU A 21 12.10 -36.17 15.20
CA LEU A 21 12.16 -35.02 14.32
C LEU A 21 10.96 -34.14 14.65
N ALA A 22 11.15 -33.18 15.55
CA ALA A 22 10.25 -32.10 15.76
C ALA A 22 10.24 -31.27 14.46
N LEU A 23 9.27 -31.52 13.58
CA LEU A 23 8.91 -30.62 12.48
C LEU A 23 8.42 -29.32 13.10
N GLY A 24 9.34 -28.41 13.36
CA GLY A 24 9.03 -27.04 13.70
C GLY A 24 8.29 -26.40 12.53
N VAL A 25 6.98 -26.34 12.59
CA VAL A 25 6.16 -25.49 11.74
C VAL A 25 6.60 -24.06 12.06
N ARG A 26 7.55 -23.52 11.31
CA ARG A 26 7.79 -22.08 11.25
C ARG A 26 6.55 -21.48 10.63
N ALA A 27 5.63 -21.02 11.46
CA ALA A 27 4.67 -20.02 11.06
C ALA A 27 5.51 -18.84 10.55
N GLN A 28 5.59 -18.68 9.24
CA GLN A 28 6.12 -17.46 8.64
C GLN A 28 5.17 -16.37 9.10
N GLN A 29 5.59 -15.61 10.11
CA GLN A 29 5.00 -14.32 10.42
C GLN A 29 5.23 -13.48 9.16
N GLN A 30 4.20 -13.42 8.35
CA GLN A 30 4.14 -12.52 7.21
C GLN A 30 4.14 -11.13 7.82
N GLU A 31 5.33 -10.50 7.88
CA GLU A 31 5.45 -9.11 8.36
C GLU A 31 4.42 -8.29 7.61
N ALA A 32 3.53 -7.63 8.36
CA ALA A 32 2.48 -6.81 7.79
C ALA A 32 3.11 -5.74 6.89
N ARG A 33 2.96 -5.92 5.59
CA ARG A 33 3.55 -5.02 4.61
C ARG A 33 2.71 -3.75 4.54
N LYS A 34 3.36 -2.59 4.62
CA LYS A 34 2.70 -1.29 4.48
C LYS A 34 2.15 -1.12 3.06
N PRO A 35 0.91 -0.60 2.90
CA PRO A 35 0.36 -0.31 1.58
C PRO A 35 1.21 0.69 0.79
N THR A 36 1.28 0.49 -0.53
CA THR A 36 1.98 1.36 -1.47
C THR A 36 0.97 2.23 -2.22
N LEU A 37 1.20 3.54 -2.23
CA LEU A 37 0.33 4.50 -2.89
C LEU A 37 0.76 4.75 -4.33
N THR A 38 -0.19 4.68 -5.28
CA THR A 38 0.00 5.04 -6.69
C THR A 38 -1.04 6.04 -7.14
N VAL A 39 -0.69 6.94 -8.08
CA VAL A 39 -1.60 7.94 -8.65
C VAL A 39 -1.55 7.89 -10.17
N ARG A 40 -2.70 8.05 -10.81
CA ARG A 40 -2.85 8.14 -12.27
C ARG A 40 -3.82 9.24 -12.62
N VAL A 41 -3.69 9.81 -13.82
CA VAL A 41 -4.60 10.81 -14.38
C VAL A 41 -5.03 10.39 -15.78
N THR A 42 -6.29 10.66 -16.12
CA THR A 42 -6.85 10.35 -17.45
C THR A 42 -7.74 11.52 -17.89
N PRO A 43 -7.51 12.08 -19.08
CA PRO A 43 -6.34 11.87 -19.93
C PRO A 43 -5.08 12.56 -19.37
N PRO A 44 -3.84 12.04 -19.63
CA PRO A 44 -2.61 12.67 -19.17
C PRO A 44 -2.16 13.85 -20.05
N VAL A 45 -2.74 13.98 -21.25
CA VAL A 45 -2.47 15.06 -22.20
C VAL A 45 -3.76 15.45 -22.89
N GLY A 46 -3.97 16.76 -23.12
CA GLY A 46 -5.13 17.26 -23.85
C GLY A 46 -5.04 18.75 -24.11
N PHE A 47 -6.15 19.34 -24.54
CA PHE A 47 -6.25 20.77 -24.88
C PHE A 47 -7.19 21.49 -23.91
N THR A 48 -6.97 22.79 -23.70
CA THR A 48 -7.82 23.64 -22.89
C THR A 48 -9.23 23.80 -23.48
N PRO A 49 -10.29 23.77 -22.67
CA PRO A 49 -10.35 23.36 -21.26
C PRO A 49 -10.25 21.83 -21.14
N LEU A 50 -9.30 21.32 -20.36
CA LEU A 50 -9.11 19.89 -20.18
C LEU A 50 -9.72 19.40 -18.87
N ARG A 51 -10.76 18.58 -18.97
CA ARG A 51 -11.29 17.81 -17.83
C ARG A 51 -10.46 16.55 -17.65
N VAL A 52 -9.94 16.35 -16.45
CA VAL A 52 -9.22 15.14 -16.07
C VAL A 52 -9.92 14.43 -14.91
N ARG A 53 -9.77 13.12 -14.86
CA ARG A 53 -10.05 12.30 -13.67
C ARG A 53 -8.74 11.80 -13.11
N ALA A 54 -8.42 12.16 -11.88
CA ALA A 54 -7.32 11.60 -11.14
C ALA A 54 -7.81 10.44 -10.26
N GLY A 55 -7.03 9.38 -10.19
CA GLY A 55 -7.28 8.22 -9.35
C GLY A 55 -6.04 7.87 -8.53
N ALA A 56 -6.22 7.63 -7.24
CA ALA A 56 -5.18 7.12 -6.36
C ALA A 56 -5.57 5.75 -5.83
N GLU A 57 -4.60 4.88 -5.66
CA GLU A 57 -4.82 3.52 -5.20
C GLU A 57 -3.74 3.09 -4.20
N LEU A 58 -4.18 2.58 -3.04
CA LEU A 58 -3.35 1.86 -2.09
C LEU A 58 -3.30 0.39 -2.50
N ARG A 59 -2.12 -0.07 -2.89
CA ARG A 59 -1.87 -1.45 -3.33
C ARG A 59 -1.12 -2.21 -2.26
N ASP A 60 -1.31 -3.52 -2.30
CA ASP A 60 -0.66 -4.46 -1.41
C ASP A 60 -0.90 -4.11 0.07
N GLY A 61 -0.11 -4.67 0.95
CA GLY A 61 -0.20 -4.41 2.38
C GLY A 61 -1.50 -4.88 3.04
N SER A 62 -1.49 -4.91 4.36
CA SER A 62 -2.65 -5.28 5.16
C SER A 62 -3.46 -4.05 5.60
N ASP A 63 -4.63 -4.29 6.16
CA ASP A 63 -5.47 -3.25 6.77
C ASP A 63 -5.07 -2.93 8.23
N ASP A 64 -3.98 -3.55 8.73
CA ASP A 64 -3.51 -3.39 10.11
C ASP A 64 -2.76 -2.07 10.38
N PHE A 65 -2.68 -1.21 9.37
CA PHE A 65 -2.04 0.11 9.49
C PHE A 65 -3.08 1.19 9.80
N ALA A 66 -3.34 1.42 11.08
CA ALA A 66 -4.33 2.39 11.55
C ALA A 66 -4.16 3.81 10.98
N GLU A 67 -2.93 4.19 10.59
CA GLU A 67 -2.67 5.51 10.01
C GLU A 67 -3.30 5.73 8.63
N PHE A 68 -3.68 4.65 7.91
CA PHE A 68 -4.41 4.75 6.65
C PHE A 68 -5.92 4.74 6.82
N TYR A 69 -6.39 4.34 8.01
CA TYR A 69 -7.81 4.30 8.30
C TYR A 69 -8.35 5.71 8.50
N CYS A 70 -9.41 6.06 7.79
CA CYS A 70 -10.07 7.37 7.88
C CYS A 70 -9.11 8.56 7.68
N ALA A 71 -8.12 8.40 6.81
CA ALA A 71 -7.18 9.46 6.51
C ALA A 71 -7.86 10.60 5.74
N THR A 72 -7.51 11.83 6.05
CA THR A 72 -7.89 13.00 5.25
C THR A 72 -7.21 12.92 3.88
N ILE A 73 -7.98 13.16 2.83
CA ILE A 73 -7.57 13.08 1.43
C ILE A 73 -7.32 14.48 0.92
N GLU A 74 -6.15 14.74 0.35
CA GLU A 74 -5.80 16.00 -0.28
C GLU A 74 -5.34 15.78 -1.72
N TRP A 75 -5.94 16.52 -2.66
CA TRP A 75 -5.50 16.66 -4.04
C TRP A 75 -4.98 18.08 -4.25
N ASP A 76 -3.72 18.19 -4.62
CA ASP A 76 -3.10 19.44 -5.08
C ASP A 76 -2.96 19.33 -6.60
N TRP A 77 -3.66 20.18 -7.33
CA TRP A 77 -3.77 20.09 -8.78
C TRP A 77 -2.60 20.71 -9.53
N GLY A 78 -1.70 21.39 -8.82
CA GLY A 78 -0.53 22.02 -9.39
C GLY A 78 -0.78 23.32 -10.15
N ASP A 79 -2.02 23.78 -10.20
CA ASP A 79 -2.45 25.04 -10.80
C ASP A 79 -2.80 26.10 -9.74
N GLY A 80 -2.42 25.85 -8.50
CA GLY A 80 -2.73 26.70 -7.34
C GLY A 80 -4.05 26.34 -6.66
N THR A 81 -4.78 25.34 -7.15
CA THR A 81 -6.02 24.86 -6.54
C THR A 81 -5.80 23.53 -5.79
N MET A 82 -6.58 23.31 -4.76
CA MET A 82 -6.54 22.12 -3.92
C MET A 82 -7.95 21.63 -3.62
N SER A 83 -8.09 20.33 -3.40
CA SER A 83 -9.32 19.71 -2.91
C SER A 83 -8.98 18.86 -1.69
N GLU A 84 -9.71 19.03 -0.60
CA GLU A 84 -9.55 18.24 0.61
C GLU A 84 -10.87 17.58 0.99
N ASN A 85 -10.82 16.35 1.45
CA ASN A 85 -11.96 15.62 1.97
C ASN A 85 -11.57 14.82 3.20
N SER A 86 -12.34 14.96 4.26
CA SER A 86 -12.22 14.16 5.48
C SER A 86 -13.55 13.46 5.74
N SER A 87 -13.48 12.21 6.18
CA SER A 87 -14.63 11.44 6.59
C SER A 87 -14.70 11.38 8.10
N ASP A 88 -15.92 11.31 8.63
CA ASP A 88 -16.16 10.97 10.02
C ASP A 88 -16.33 9.45 10.10
N CYS A 89 -15.47 8.78 10.85
CA CYS A 89 -15.43 7.34 10.94
C CYS A 89 -15.46 6.90 12.41
N ASP A 90 -15.98 5.71 12.63
CA ASP A 90 -15.85 5.04 13.92
C ASP A 90 -14.38 4.84 14.31
N PRO A 91 -14.07 4.67 15.59
CA PRO A 91 -12.71 4.37 16.04
C PRO A 91 -12.13 3.13 15.34
N TYR A 92 -10.83 3.19 15.01
CA TYR A 92 -10.14 2.05 14.42
C TYR A 92 -10.12 0.84 15.35
N GLU A 93 -10.53 -0.32 14.83
CA GLU A 93 -10.47 -1.62 15.50
C GLU A 93 -9.57 -2.57 14.70
N ALA A 94 -8.44 -2.98 15.28
CA ALA A 94 -7.52 -3.93 14.65
C ALA A 94 -8.22 -5.25 14.29
N GLY A 95 -7.99 -5.73 13.07
CA GLY A 95 -8.61 -6.96 12.54
C GLY A 95 -10.08 -6.84 12.15
N LYS A 96 -10.71 -5.66 12.31
CA LYS A 96 -12.10 -5.40 11.90
C LYS A 96 -12.22 -4.23 10.93
N SER A 97 -11.53 -3.12 11.22
CA SER A 97 -11.55 -1.95 10.35
C SER A 97 -10.83 -2.23 9.05
N THR A 98 -11.39 -1.76 7.93
CA THR A 98 -10.79 -1.84 6.60
C THR A 98 -10.39 -0.45 6.13
N ILE A 99 -9.22 -0.31 5.51
CA ILE A 99 -8.76 0.94 4.95
C ILE A 99 -9.38 1.19 3.57
N GLN A 100 -9.73 2.44 3.29
CA GLN A 100 -10.14 2.82 1.94
C GLN A 100 -8.93 2.73 1.01
N ARG A 101 -9.07 1.99 -0.11
CA ARG A 101 -7.96 1.73 -1.02
C ARG A 101 -8.02 2.50 -2.33
N ARG A 102 -9.18 3.05 -2.70
CA ARG A 102 -9.38 3.77 -3.97
C ARG A 102 -9.97 5.14 -3.72
N PHE A 103 -9.40 6.11 -4.40
CA PHE A 103 -9.77 7.52 -4.31
C PHE A 103 -9.84 8.08 -5.71
N SER A 104 -10.79 8.96 -5.98
CA SER A 104 -10.90 9.62 -7.27
C SER A 104 -11.43 11.04 -7.12
N ALA A 105 -10.97 11.93 -7.98
CA ALA A 105 -11.47 13.27 -8.10
C ALA A 105 -11.37 13.75 -9.55
N GLU A 106 -12.17 14.78 -9.90
CA GLU A 106 -12.14 15.42 -11.21
C GLU A 106 -11.67 16.86 -11.08
N HIS A 107 -10.96 17.33 -12.10
CA HIS A 107 -10.50 18.70 -12.19
C HIS A 107 -10.57 19.21 -13.63
N ILE A 108 -10.67 20.52 -13.81
CA ILE A 108 -10.69 21.15 -15.13
C ILE A 108 -9.58 22.19 -15.20
N TYR A 109 -8.59 21.93 -16.03
CA TYR A 109 -7.55 22.89 -16.37
C TYR A 109 -8.04 23.84 -17.47
N ARG A 110 -8.06 25.14 -17.16
CA ARG A 110 -8.51 26.19 -18.09
C ARG A 110 -7.35 26.86 -18.83
N GLN A 111 -6.13 26.66 -18.39
CA GLN A 111 -4.93 27.23 -18.99
C GLN A 111 -3.98 26.11 -19.45
N GLY A 112 -3.24 26.37 -20.52
CA GLY A 112 -2.19 25.51 -21.00
C GLY A 112 -1.01 25.50 -20.02
N GLY A 113 -0.40 24.32 -19.83
CA GLY A 113 0.75 24.16 -18.93
C GLY A 113 1.10 22.70 -18.68
N ALA A 114 2.21 22.49 -18.01
CA ALA A 114 2.59 21.20 -17.45
C ALA A 114 2.33 21.26 -15.94
N TYR A 115 1.41 20.46 -15.50
CA TYR A 115 0.97 20.44 -14.10
C TYR A 115 1.40 19.15 -13.44
N ARG A 116 1.77 19.22 -12.17
CA ARG A 116 2.06 18.04 -11.34
C ARG A 116 0.99 17.93 -10.27
N ILE A 117 0.21 16.86 -10.35
CA ILE A 117 -0.84 16.53 -9.40
C ILE A 117 -0.20 15.77 -8.25
N PHE A 118 -0.44 16.20 -7.02
CA PHE A 118 -0.09 15.44 -5.82
C PHE A 118 -1.35 14.92 -5.15
N PHE A 119 -1.29 13.69 -4.72
CA PHE A 119 -2.27 13.10 -3.82
C PHE A 119 -1.61 12.81 -2.48
N ARG A 120 -2.23 13.23 -1.40
CA ARG A 120 -1.72 13.06 -0.04
C ARG A 120 -2.79 12.44 0.86
N LEU A 121 -2.39 11.48 1.67
CA LEU A 121 -3.17 10.95 2.79
C LEU A 121 -2.57 11.50 4.08
N LYS A 122 -3.41 12.07 4.92
CA LYS A 122 -3.00 12.69 6.19
C LYS A 122 -3.79 12.11 7.35
N GLN A 123 -3.13 11.89 8.48
CA GLN A 123 -3.78 11.69 9.76
C GLN A 123 -3.61 12.96 10.59
N LYS A 124 -4.70 13.71 10.77
CA LYS A 124 -4.63 15.07 11.31
C LYS A 124 -3.66 15.94 10.49
N THR A 125 -2.53 16.34 11.06
CA THR A 125 -1.49 17.13 10.39
C THR A 125 -0.33 16.28 9.85
N LYS A 126 -0.28 14.97 10.17
CA LYS A 126 0.81 14.09 9.78
C LYS A 126 0.58 13.51 8.39
N LEU A 127 1.55 13.67 7.50
CA LEU A 127 1.56 12.99 6.21
C LEU A 127 1.78 11.49 6.40
N VAL A 128 0.84 10.68 5.90
CA VAL A 128 0.89 9.22 5.95
C VAL A 128 1.48 8.65 4.67
N ALA A 129 0.99 9.12 3.54
CA ALA A 129 1.48 8.73 2.22
C ALA A 129 1.26 9.85 1.20
N ALA A 130 2.14 9.93 0.21
CA ALA A 130 2.01 10.83 -0.92
C ALA A 130 2.47 10.17 -2.21
N ALA A 131 1.82 10.51 -3.32
CA ALA A 131 2.23 10.14 -4.66
C ALA A 131 1.86 11.24 -5.63
N SER A 132 2.47 11.28 -6.81
CA SER A 132 2.21 12.31 -7.81
C SER A 132 2.19 11.76 -9.22
N THR A 133 1.54 12.49 -10.13
CA THR A 133 1.51 12.23 -11.56
C THR A 133 1.52 13.55 -12.31
N ASN A 134 1.83 13.52 -13.60
CA ASN A 134 1.88 14.71 -14.43
C ASN A 134 0.71 14.73 -15.42
N VAL A 135 0.25 15.95 -15.77
CA VAL A 135 -0.68 16.20 -16.85
C VAL A 135 -0.16 17.35 -17.71
N THR A 136 -0.26 17.23 -19.03
CA THR A 136 0.14 18.27 -19.97
C THR A 136 -1.10 18.79 -20.67
N VAL A 137 -1.36 20.09 -20.51
CA VAL A 137 -2.46 20.81 -21.11
C VAL A 137 -1.92 21.72 -22.20
N ARG A 138 -2.33 21.54 -23.43
CA ARG A 138 -1.96 22.38 -24.57
C ARG A 138 -3.02 23.47 -24.76
N SER A 139 -2.59 24.68 -25.10
CA SER A 139 -3.55 25.71 -25.51
C SER A 139 -4.27 25.30 -26.78
N GLY A 140 -5.59 25.43 -26.81
CA GLY A 140 -6.37 25.21 -28.02
C GLY A 140 -5.98 26.23 -29.09
N ALA A 141 -6.06 25.88 -30.36
CA ALA A 141 -5.67 26.72 -31.51
C ALA A 141 -6.50 28.01 -31.67
N GLY A 142 -7.35 28.38 -30.68
CA GLY A 142 -8.23 29.54 -30.72
C GLY A 142 -7.76 30.78 -29.95
N GLU A 143 -6.69 30.70 -29.16
CA GLU A 143 -6.25 31.84 -28.30
C GLU A 143 -5.10 32.67 -28.88
N GLY A 144 -4.75 32.46 -30.13
CA GLY A 144 -3.56 33.09 -30.76
C GLY A 144 -3.78 34.18 -31.79
N PHE A 145 -5.01 34.65 -32.06
CA PHE A 145 -5.27 35.74 -33.01
C PHE A 145 -6.25 36.77 -32.47
N GLY A 146 -5.81 37.50 -31.47
CA GLY A 146 -6.38 38.81 -31.11
C GLY A 146 -5.34 39.89 -31.40
N ARG A 147 -5.42 40.56 -32.54
CA ARG A 147 -4.72 41.79 -32.79
C ARG A 147 -5.31 42.89 -31.95
#